data_1936b93ba13a5788e1faa304fc537616
#
_entry.id   1936b93ba13a5788e1faa304fc537616
#
_cell.length_a   1.000
_cell.length_b   1.000
_cell.length_c   1.000
_cell.angle_alpha   90.00
_cell.angle_beta   90.00
_cell.angle_gamma   90.00
#
_symmetry.space_group_name_H-M   'P 1'
#
loop_
_entity.id
_entity.type
_entity.pdbx_description
1 polymer ?
#
loop_
_entity_poly.entity_id
_entity_poly.type
_entity_poly.pdbx_seq_one_letter_code
_entity_poly.pdbx_strand_id
1 'polypeptide(L)'
;SAASDVYKRQEWSGAGVIFGATGGVMEAALRSAHYLVTGRNPDPDAFKIVRSPSFETGVVEAEVQIGDATIRAAVVSGLGNVRKLLEAIEHGEVHYDFVEVMACPGGCVGGGGQPIHDGEELAHTRGANLYFLDKNAKIRFSHENQDVMKLYNDFLEKPLSHKSHMLLHTDHTLSLIHI
;
A
#
# COMPACT_ATOMS: atom_id res chain seq x y z
N SER A 1 -24.47 -18.05 -3.28
CA SER A 1 -24.51 -18.10 -1.81
C SER A 1 -24.52 -16.68 -1.25
N ALA A 2 -25.01 -16.49 -0.01
CA ALA A 2 -25.06 -15.18 0.65
C ALA A 2 -23.69 -14.47 0.68
N ALA A 3 -22.60 -15.19 0.89
CA ALA A 3 -21.24 -14.66 0.85
C ALA A 3 -20.86 -14.11 -0.54
N SER A 4 -21.27 -14.80 -1.61
CA SER A 4 -21.05 -14.33 -2.98
C SER A 4 -21.87 -13.08 -3.30
N ASP A 5 -23.05 -12.93 -2.72
CA ASP A 5 -23.91 -11.77 -2.94
C ASP A 5 -23.37 -10.52 -2.19
N VAL A 6 -22.87 -10.69 -0.97
CA VAL A 6 -22.21 -9.62 -0.22
C VAL A 6 -20.97 -9.12 -0.96
N TYR A 7 -20.13 -10.03 -1.45
CA TYR A 7 -18.93 -9.68 -2.21
C TYR A 7 -19.24 -8.88 -3.49
N LYS A 8 -20.32 -9.22 -4.18
CA LYS A 8 -20.72 -8.54 -5.43
C LYS A 8 -21.34 -7.16 -5.20
N ARG A 9 -21.76 -6.84 -4.00
CA ARG A 9 -22.39 -5.55 -3.64
C ARG A 9 -21.41 -4.51 -3.09
N GLN A 10 -20.18 -4.94 -2.77
CA GLN A 10 -19.17 -4.01 -2.28
C GLN A 10 -18.60 -3.20 -3.45
N GLU A 11 -18.60 -1.88 -3.31
CA GLU A 11 -17.92 -1.01 -4.24
C GLU A 11 -16.42 -0.98 -3.86
N TRP A 12 -15.57 -1.40 -4.79
CA TRP A 12 -14.13 -1.40 -4.60
C TRP A 12 -13.47 -0.17 -5.21
N SER A 13 -12.35 0.26 -4.68
CA SER A 13 -11.54 1.34 -5.22
C SER A 13 -10.25 0.79 -5.86
N GLY A 14 -9.78 1.49 -6.89
CA GLY A 14 -8.49 1.18 -7.51
C GLY A 14 -7.35 1.22 -6.51
N ALA A 15 -7.38 2.18 -5.58
CA ALA A 15 -6.42 2.28 -4.48
C ALA A 15 -6.36 0.99 -3.64
N GLY A 16 -7.49 0.36 -3.34
CA GLY A 16 -7.51 -0.91 -2.61
C GLY A 16 -6.96 -2.08 -3.42
N VAL A 17 -7.19 -2.08 -4.74
CA VAL A 17 -6.72 -3.15 -5.63
C VAL A 17 -5.21 -3.19 -5.72
N ILE A 18 -4.53 -2.03 -5.81
CA ILE A 18 -3.07 -1.97 -5.98
C ILE A 18 -2.29 -2.35 -4.72
N PHE A 19 -2.94 -2.54 -3.56
CA PHE A 19 -2.30 -3.02 -2.33
C PHE A 19 -1.57 -4.36 -2.51
N GLY A 20 -1.99 -5.17 -3.46
CA GLY A 20 -1.36 -6.44 -3.77
C GLY A 20 0.03 -6.35 -4.39
N ALA A 21 0.41 -5.19 -4.92
CA ALA A 21 1.71 -4.96 -5.54
C ALA A 21 2.59 -4.07 -4.66
N THR A 22 3.90 -4.32 -4.66
CA THR A 22 4.88 -3.47 -3.97
C THR A 22 4.82 -2.05 -4.51
N GLY A 23 4.72 -1.06 -3.63
CA GLY A 23 4.51 0.34 -3.95
C GLY A 23 3.05 0.75 -4.06
N GLY A 24 2.11 -0.20 -4.07
CA GLY A 24 0.68 0.09 -4.21
C GLY A 24 0.07 0.71 -2.95
N VAL A 25 0.46 0.26 -1.77
CA VAL A 25 0.02 0.85 -0.50
C VAL A 25 0.56 2.27 -0.37
N MET A 26 1.86 2.47 -0.67
CA MET A 26 2.49 3.78 -0.67
C MET A 26 1.77 4.74 -1.63
N GLU A 27 1.53 4.32 -2.87
CA GLU A 27 0.84 5.15 -3.85
C GLU A 27 -0.58 5.52 -3.40
N ALA A 28 -1.33 4.57 -2.87
CA ALA A 28 -2.67 4.82 -2.35
C ALA A 28 -2.65 5.78 -1.15
N ALA A 29 -1.68 5.63 -0.24
CA ALA A 29 -1.50 6.53 0.90
C ALA A 29 -1.13 7.94 0.46
N LEU A 30 -0.19 8.11 -0.48
CA LEU A 30 0.21 9.42 -1.01
C LEU A 30 -0.94 10.12 -1.74
N ARG A 31 -1.77 9.38 -2.49
CA ARG A 31 -3.00 9.93 -3.10
C ARG A 31 -3.93 10.53 -2.05
N SER A 32 -4.20 9.80 -0.96
CA SER A 32 -5.08 10.26 0.11
C SER A 32 -4.44 11.37 0.95
N ALA A 33 -3.14 11.29 1.24
CA ALA A 33 -2.40 12.33 1.94
C ALA A 33 -2.43 13.66 1.18
N HIS A 34 -2.23 13.62 -0.14
CA HIS A 34 -2.35 14.82 -0.98
C HIS A 34 -3.72 15.47 -0.85
N TYR A 35 -4.79 14.68 -0.91
CA TYR A 35 -6.15 15.19 -0.74
C TYR A 35 -6.36 15.80 0.65
N LEU A 36 -5.91 15.13 1.70
CA LEU A 36 -6.07 15.62 3.08
C LEU A 36 -5.33 16.93 3.33
N VAL A 37 -4.18 17.14 2.70
CA VAL A 37 -3.36 18.35 2.85
C VAL A 37 -3.87 19.50 1.97
N THR A 38 -4.22 19.21 0.71
CA THR A 38 -4.51 20.23 -0.29
C THR A 38 -6.01 20.49 -0.51
N GLY A 39 -6.87 19.58 -0.04
CA GLY A 39 -8.31 19.59 -0.31
C GLY A 39 -8.69 19.22 -1.75
N ARG A 40 -7.73 18.74 -2.55
CA ARG A 40 -7.93 18.38 -3.96
C ARG A 40 -7.32 17.04 -4.27
N ASN A 41 -7.99 16.26 -5.13
CA ASN A 41 -7.41 15.04 -5.63
C ASN A 41 -6.18 15.34 -6.51
N PRO A 42 -5.10 14.58 -6.38
CA PRO A 42 -3.99 14.60 -7.33
C PRO A 42 -4.42 13.96 -8.66
N ASP A 43 -3.59 14.10 -9.70
CA ASP A 43 -3.64 13.13 -10.80
C ASP A 43 -3.49 11.72 -10.21
N PRO A 44 -4.36 10.77 -10.53
CA PRO A 44 -4.29 9.42 -9.99
C PRO A 44 -2.96 8.71 -10.23
N ASP A 45 -2.21 9.10 -11.25
CA ASP A 45 -0.89 8.55 -11.59
C ASP A 45 0.29 9.44 -11.13
N ALA A 46 0.02 10.51 -10.36
CA ALA A 46 1.06 11.44 -9.88
C ALA A 46 2.17 10.74 -9.08
N PHE A 47 1.82 9.68 -8.36
CA PHE A 47 2.76 8.99 -7.46
C PHE A 47 3.26 7.64 -8.00
N LYS A 48 3.10 7.37 -9.29
CA LYS A 48 3.58 6.11 -9.91
C LYS A 48 5.09 5.86 -9.76
N ILE A 49 5.87 6.88 -9.40
CA ILE A 49 7.31 6.76 -9.15
C ILE A 49 7.64 5.79 -8.01
N VAL A 50 6.71 5.58 -7.07
CA VAL A 50 6.90 4.62 -5.96
C VAL A 50 6.59 3.17 -6.35
N ARG A 51 6.07 2.91 -7.56
CA ARG A 51 5.83 1.55 -8.04
C ARG A 51 7.15 0.84 -8.25
N SER A 52 7.29 -0.36 -7.71
CA SER A 52 8.50 -1.14 -7.93
C SER A 52 8.58 -1.60 -9.40
N PRO A 53 9.60 -1.18 -10.16
CA PRO A 53 9.74 -1.57 -11.56
C PRO A 53 10.28 -2.99 -11.73
N SER A 54 10.98 -3.51 -10.73
CA SER A 54 11.58 -4.85 -10.78
C SER A 54 11.82 -5.42 -9.39
N PHE A 55 11.89 -6.74 -9.30
CA PHE A 55 12.27 -7.47 -8.10
C PHE A 55 13.75 -7.32 -7.72
N GLU A 56 14.59 -6.86 -8.65
CA GLU A 56 16.04 -6.91 -8.54
C GLU A 56 16.60 -5.90 -7.55
N THR A 57 15.97 -4.72 -7.44
CA THR A 57 16.50 -3.68 -6.55
C THR A 57 16.06 -3.83 -5.09
N GLY A 58 14.92 -4.45 -4.83
CA GLY A 58 14.36 -4.65 -3.49
C GLY A 58 13.93 -3.38 -2.75
N VAL A 59 14.45 -2.22 -3.12
CA VAL A 59 14.14 -0.90 -2.54
C VAL A 59 13.92 0.11 -3.65
N VAL A 60 12.84 0.88 -3.55
CA VAL A 60 12.53 2.04 -4.39
C VAL A 60 12.49 3.27 -3.51
N GLU A 61 13.26 4.27 -3.85
CA GLU A 61 13.29 5.56 -3.15
C GLU A 61 12.65 6.63 -4.03
N ALA A 62 11.86 7.50 -3.44
CA ALA A 62 11.21 8.59 -4.15
C ALA A 62 11.09 9.83 -3.27
N GLU A 63 11.24 10.99 -3.89
CA GLU A 63 10.84 12.26 -3.30
C GLU A 63 9.57 12.73 -3.99
N VAL A 64 8.52 12.99 -3.23
CA VAL A 64 7.22 13.42 -3.73
C VAL A 64 6.75 14.69 -3.05
N GLN A 65 6.09 15.56 -3.83
CA GLN A 65 5.53 16.80 -3.31
C GLN A 65 4.08 16.60 -2.87
N ILE A 66 3.77 17.02 -1.66
CA ILE A 66 2.40 17.06 -1.13
C ILE A 66 2.14 18.47 -0.58
N GLY A 67 1.43 19.29 -1.35
CA GLY A 67 1.33 20.73 -1.04
C GLY A 67 2.72 21.36 -1.06
N ASP A 68 3.07 22.03 0.03
CA ASP A 68 4.39 22.70 0.19
C ASP A 68 5.46 21.79 0.80
N ALA A 69 5.10 20.54 1.17
CA ALA A 69 6.02 19.58 1.80
C ALA A 69 6.61 18.62 0.78
N THR A 70 7.91 18.34 0.92
CA THR A 70 8.60 17.26 0.23
C THR A 70 8.67 16.05 1.14
N ILE A 71 8.13 14.93 0.70
CA ILE A 71 8.11 13.65 1.43
C ILE A 71 9.14 12.71 0.80
N ARG A 72 10.05 12.21 1.61
CA ARG A 72 11.00 11.16 1.23
C ARG A 72 10.41 9.81 1.55
N ALA A 73 10.07 9.04 0.54
CA ALA A 73 9.43 7.75 0.64
C ALA A 73 10.38 6.63 0.23
N ALA A 74 10.31 5.50 0.92
CA ALA A 74 10.95 4.26 0.50
C ALA A 74 9.93 3.12 0.45
N VAL A 75 10.06 2.28 -0.57
CA VAL A 75 9.27 1.07 -0.74
C VAL A 75 10.22 -0.10 -0.80
N VAL A 76 10.06 -1.08 0.08
CA VAL A 76 10.96 -2.24 0.16
C VAL A 76 10.19 -3.54 0.16
N SER A 77 10.69 -4.51 -0.61
CA SER A 77 10.15 -5.86 -0.63
C SER A 77 11.22 -6.92 -0.38
N GLY A 78 10.81 -8.01 0.29
CA GLY A 78 11.70 -9.07 0.74
C GLY A 78 12.38 -8.76 2.06
N LEU A 79 12.25 -9.64 3.05
CA LEU A 79 12.72 -9.40 4.43
C LEU A 79 14.24 -9.17 4.54
N GLY A 80 15.04 -9.74 3.62
CA GLY A 80 16.48 -9.48 3.57
C GLY A 80 16.81 -8.01 3.20
N ASN A 81 16.03 -7.42 2.29
CA ASN A 81 16.18 -6.01 1.91
C ASN A 81 15.66 -5.10 3.01
N VAL A 82 14.55 -5.49 3.66
CA VAL A 82 14.00 -4.77 4.83
C VAL A 82 15.06 -4.63 5.92
N ARG A 83 15.75 -5.73 6.26
CA ARG A 83 16.82 -5.70 7.27
C ARG A 83 17.91 -4.69 6.91
N LYS A 84 18.41 -4.72 5.68
CA LYS A 84 19.44 -3.78 5.22
C LYS A 84 18.98 -2.33 5.30
N LEU A 85 17.72 -2.06 4.92
CA LEU A 85 17.15 -0.73 5.01
C LEU A 85 17.05 -0.25 6.46
N LEU A 86 16.57 -1.11 7.37
CA LEU A 86 16.48 -0.78 8.79
C LEU A 86 17.85 -0.52 9.41
N GLU A 87 18.86 -1.33 9.08
CA GLU A 87 20.25 -1.11 9.53
C GLU A 87 20.78 0.24 9.04
N ALA A 88 20.54 0.61 7.79
CA ALA A 88 20.96 1.90 7.23
C ALA A 88 20.23 3.08 7.91
N ILE A 89 18.94 2.95 8.24
CA ILE A 89 18.19 3.96 8.99
C ILE A 89 18.75 4.08 10.42
N GLU A 90 19.01 2.97 11.09
CA GLU A 90 19.54 2.93 12.45
C GLU A 90 20.93 3.57 12.54
N HIS A 91 21.78 3.34 11.55
CA HIS A 91 23.11 3.96 11.46
C HIS A 91 23.06 5.43 11.00
N GLY A 92 21.89 5.96 10.67
CA GLY A 92 21.73 7.34 10.20
C GLY A 92 22.27 7.59 8.78
N GLU A 93 22.47 6.53 8.00
CA GLU A 93 22.96 6.61 6.62
C GLU A 93 21.89 7.14 5.66
N VAL A 94 20.61 6.84 5.96
CA VAL A 94 19.43 7.26 5.20
C VAL A 94 18.33 7.73 6.13
N HIS A 95 17.45 8.60 5.62
CA HIS A 95 16.26 9.08 6.32
C HIS A 95 15.06 9.11 5.40
N TYR A 96 13.92 8.60 5.88
CA TYR A 96 12.64 8.61 5.18
C TYR A 96 11.52 9.07 6.10
N ASP A 97 10.56 9.78 5.54
CA ASP A 97 9.35 10.20 6.24
C ASP A 97 8.30 9.09 6.24
N PHE A 98 8.33 8.24 5.21
CA PHE A 98 7.40 7.13 5.07
C PHE A 98 8.05 5.92 4.38
N VAL A 99 7.89 4.72 4.98
CA VAL A 99 8.44 3.46 4.45
C VAL A 99 7.33 2.43 4.30
N GLU A 100 7.16 1.90 3.09
CA GLU A 100 6.34 0.71 2.84
C GLU A 100 7.21 -0.54 2.92
N VAL A 101 6.76 -1.54 3.68
CA VAL A 101 7.42 -2.84 3.83
C VAL A 101 6.52 -3.95 3.32
N MET A 102 7.00 -4.72 2.35
CA MET A 102 6.37 -5.94 1.87
C MET A 102 7.26 -7.15 2.16
N ALA A 103 6.72 -8.18 2.84
CA ALA A 103 7.49 -9.38 3.18
C ALA A 103 7.89 -10.20 1.95
N CYS A 104 6.96 -10.35 0.99
CA CYS A 104 7.19 -11.08 -0.23
C CYS A 104 7.78 -10.18 -1.31
N PRO A 105 8.77 -10.64 -2.09
CA PRO A 105 9.24 -9.92 -3.27
C PRO A 105 8.09 -9.61 -4.24
N GLY A 106 7.96 -8.35 -4.63
CA GLY A 106 6.89 -7.87 -5.50
C GLY A 106 5.53 -7.63 -4.82
N GLY A 107 5.41 -7.97 -3.53
CA GLY A 107 4.16 -7.90 -2.77
C GLY A 107 3.35 -9.20 -2.82
N CYS A 108 2.05 -9.12 -2.51
CA CYS A 108 1.17 -10.30 -2.48
C CYS A 108 1.06 -11.00 -3.83
N VAL A 109 1.24 -10.30 -4.92
CA VAL A 109 1.27 -10.87 -6.28
C VAL A 109 2.43 -11.84 -6.53
N GLY A 110 3.51 -11.74 -5.74
CA GLY A 110 4.65 -12.66 -5.70
C GLY A 110 4.63 -13.61 -4.49
N GLY A 111 3.55 -13.59 -3.70
CA GLY A 111 3.46 -14.37 -2.47
C GLY A 111 3.18 -15.85 -2.69
N GLY A 112 3.41 -16.64 -1.64
CA GLY A 112 3.33 -18.11 -1.67
C GLY A 112 1.94 -18.71 -1.91
N GLY A 113 0.88 -17.93 -1.96
CA GLY A 113 -0.47 -18.37 -2.32
C GLY A 113 -0.80 -18.24 -3.81
N GLN A 114 0.10 -17.70 -4.60
CA GLN A 114 -0.11 -17.49 -6.03
C GLN A 114 0.04 -18.78 -6.83
N PRO A 115 -0.71 -18.95 -7.94
CA PRO A 115 -0.55 -20.08 -8.83
C PRO A 115 0.87 -20.19 -9.36
N ILE A 116 1.39 -21.42 -9.38
CA ILE A 116 2.71 -21.74 -9.96
C ILE A 116 2.53 -22.02 -11.45
N HIS A 117 3.34 -21.38 -12.28
CA HIS A 117 3.39 -21.58 -13.73
C HIS A 117 4.81 -21.98 -14.13
N ASP A 118 5.04 -23.25 -14.38
CA ASP A 118 6.25 -23.81 -15.00
C ASP A 118 7.60 -23.21 -14.51
N GLY A 119 7.65 -22.71 -13.27
CA GLY A 119 8.83 -22.06 -12.69
C GLY A 119 9.03 -20.60 -13.10
N GLU A 120 8.11 -20.00 -13.84
CA GLU A 120 8.19 -18.60 -14.22
C GLU A 120 7.74 -17.66 -13.10
N GLU A 121 8.47 -16.56 -12.93
CA GLU A 121 8.10 -15.47 -12.01
C GLU A 121 7.08 -14.54 -12.69
N LEU A 122 5.86 -14.53 -12.18
CA LEU A 122 4.73 -13.78 -12.76
C LEU A 122 4.28 -12.57 -11.93
N ALA A 123 4.98 -12.24 -10.86
CA ALA A 123 4.54 -11.13 -10.00
C ALA A 123 4.51 -9.79 -10.73
N HIS A 124 5.45 -9.53 -11.63
CA HIS A 124 5.43 -8.33 -12.47
C HIS A 124 4.16 -8.25 -13.33
N THR A 125 3.82 -9.33 -14.02
CA THR A 125 2.63 -9.40 -14.87
C THR A 125 1.35 -9.26 -14.04
N ARG A 126 1.27 -9.91 -12.88
CA ARG A 126 0.15 -9.79 -11.95
C ARG A 126 0.02 -8.38 -11.40
N GLY A 127 1.14 -7.75 -11.01
CA GLY A 127 1.18 -6.36 -10.56
C GLY A 127 0.69 -5.39 -11.63
N ALA A 128 1.15 -5.56 -12.87
CA ALA A 128 0.68 -4.76 -14.00
C ALA A 128 -0.84 -4.87 -14.19
N ASN A 129 -1.42 -6.07 -14.00
CA ASN A 129 -2.85 -6.26 -14.04
C ASN A 129 -3.60 -5.52 -12.91
N LEU A 130 -3.04 -5.46 -11.71
CA LEU A 130 -3.63 -4.67 -10.62
C LEU A 130 -3.65 -3.17 -10.96
N TYR A 131 -2.56 -2.64 -11.51
CA TYR A 131 -2.52 -1.25 -11.97
C TYR A 131 -3.44 -0.98 -13.16
N PHE A 132 -3.63 -1.96 -14.04
CA PHE A 132 -4.64 -1.86 -15.10
C PHE A 132 -6.06 -1.80 -14.52
N LEU A 133 -6.37 -2.61 -13.51
CA LEU A 133 -7.65 -2.56 -12.82
C LEU A 133 -7.86 -1.21 -12.13
N ASP A 134 -6.85 -0.70 -11.41
CA ASP A 134 -6.90 0.64 -10.81
C ASP A 134 -7.19 1.72 -11.85
N LYS A 135 -6.46 1.71 -12.97
CA LYS A 135 -6.63 2.69 -14.04
C LYS A 135 -8.07 2.72 -14.61
N ASN A 136 -8.73 1.57 -14.63
CA ASN A 136 -10.09 1.42 -15.16
C ASN A 136 -11.15 1.41 -14.05
N ALA A 137 -10.78 1.61 -12.79
CA ALA A 137 -11.71 1.66 -11.68
C ALA A 137 -12.57 2.93 -11.75
N LYS A 138 -13.85 2.79 -11.39
CA LYS A 138 -14.77 3.92 -11.27
C LYS A 138 -14.34 4.89 -10.14
N ILE A 139 -13.84 4.33 -9.03
CA ILE A 139 -13.30 5.06 -7.89
C ILE A 139 -11.82 4.71 -7.80
N ARG A 140 -10.95 5.69 -7.91
CA ARG A 140 -9.49 5.47 -7.83
C ARG A 140 -8.88 5.84 -6.47
N PHE A 141 -9.60 6.59 -5.64
CA PHE A 141 -9.13 7.07 -4.34
C PHE A 141 -9.90 6.40 -3.20
N SER A 142 -9.20 5.98 -2.15
CA SER A 142 -9.83 5.34 -0.99
C SER A 142 -10.82 6.26 -0.26
N HIS A 143 -10.51 7.56 -0.19
CA HIS A 143 -11.35 8.56 0.46
C HIS A 143 -12.62 8.94 -0.33
N GLU A 144 -12.77 8.47 -1.57
CA GLU A 144 -14.00 8.61 -2.35
C GLU A 144 -14.94 7.38 -2.22
N ASN A 145 -14.44 6.30 -1.62
CA ASN A 145 -15.25 5.10 -1.41
C ASN A 145 -16.27 5.35 -0.30
N GLN A 146 -17.55 5.32 -0.66
CA GLN A 146 -18.65 5.64 0.26
C GLN A 146 -18.76 4.64 1.41
N ASP A 147 -18.40 3.37 1.21
CA ASP A 147 -18.41 2.36 2.27
C ASP A 147 -17.31 2.65 3.31
N VAL A 148 -16.13 3.09 2.85
CA VAL A 148 -15.03 3.51 3.73
C VAL A 148 -15.42 4.76 4.51
N MET A 149 -15.99 5.77 3.83
CA MET A 149 -16.43 7.00 4.49
C MET A 149 -17.54 6.74 5.50
N LYS A 150 -18.49 5.86 5.15
CA LYS A 150 -19.56 5.44 6.07
C LYS A 150 -19.00 4.71 7.29
N LEU A 151 -18.02 3.82 7.12
CA LEU A 151 -17.35 3.13 8.23
C LEU A 151 -16.72 4.13 9.22
N TYR A 152 -16.03 5.15 8.71
CA TYR A 152 -15.47 6.18 9.56
C TYR A 152 -16.56 7.00 10.26
N ASN A 153 -17.56 7.50 9.53
CA ASN A 153 -18.61 8.34 10.09
C ASN A 153 -19.47 7.62 11.13
N ASP A 154 -19.83 6.37 10.87
CA ASP A 154 -20.77 5.62 11.70
C ASP A 154 -20.08 4.85 12.85
N PHE A 155 -18.81 4.48 12.69
CA PHE A 155 -18.15 3.59 13.62
C PHE A 155 -16.79 4.04 14.09
N LEU A 156 -15.86 4.41 13.19
CA LEU A 156 -14.49 4.79 13.53
C LEU A 156 -14.32 6.27 13.91
N GLU A 157 -15.39 7.08 13.83
CA GLU A 157 -15.46 8.51 14.11
C GLU A 157 -14.73 9.36 13.05
N LYS A 158 -13.41 9.24 12.95
CA LYS A 158 -12.57 9.91 11.97
C LYS A 158 -11.21 9.21 11.87
N PRO A 159 -10.44 9.43 10.79
CA PRO A 159 -9.06 9.02 10.73
C PRO A 159 -8.26 9.54 11.94
N LEU A 160 -7.38 8.69 12.47
CA LEU A 160 -6.56 8.97 13.66
C LEU A 160 -7.35 9.28 14.95
N SER A 161 -8.65 8.95 15.02
CA SER A 161 -9.35 8.95 16.30
C SER A 161 -8.79 7.85 17.21
N HIS A 162 -9.01 7.99 18.52
CA HIS A 162 -8.58 6.95 19.49
C HIS A 162 -9.16 5.57 19.11
N LYS A 163 -10.43 5.53 18.69
CA LYS A 163 -11.10 4.30 18.29
C LYS A 163 -10.50 3.70 17.00
N SER A 164 -10.26 4.52 15.98
CA SER A 164 -9.64 4.05 14.75
C SER A 164 -8.21 3.56 14.99
N HIS A 165 -7.45 4.26 15.85
CA HIS A 165 -6.11 3.84 16.22
C HIS A 165 -6.12 2.48 16.93
N MET A 166 -6.94 2.31 17.95
CA MET A 166 -7.06 1.04 18.69
C MET A 166 -7.46 -0.16 17.81
N LEU A 167 -8.32 0.07 16.79
CA LEU A 167 -8.87 -1.01 15.98
C LEU A 167 -8.07 -1.31 14.70
N LEU A 168 -7.37 -0.31 14.16
CA LEU A 168 -6.68 -0.43 12.88
C LEU A 168 -5.15 -0.54 13.02
N HIS A 169 -4.60 -0.23 14.19
CA HIS A 169 -3.17 -0.36 14.46
C HIS A 169 -2.93 -1.56 15.39
N THR A 170 -1.85 -2.25 15.15
CA THR A 170 -1.44 -3.40 15.95
C THR A 170 -0.07 -3.15 16.54
N ASP A 171 0.03 -3.27 17.86
CA ASP A 171 1.31 -3.30 18.54
C ASP A 171 1.91 -4.70 18.45
N HIS A 172 3.09 -4.80 17.87
CA HIS A 172 3.79 -6.07 17.72
C HIS A 172 4.59 -6.38 18.99
N THR A 173 4.16 -7.41 19.71
CA THR A 173 4.92 -8.00 20.82
C THR A 173 5.55 -9.31 20.40
N LEU A 174 6.70 -9.66 21.00
CA LEU A 174 7.32 -10.95 20.78
C LEU A 174 6.32 -12.06 21.17
N SER A 175 5.94 -12.88 20.20
CA SER A 175 5.13 -14.06 20.46
C SER A 175 6.03 -15.20 20.91
N LEU A 176 5.86 -15.66 22.14
CA LEU A 176 6.57 -16.81 22.71
C LEU A 176 5.91 -18.16 22.36
N ILE A 177 4.88 -18.15 21.49
CA ILE A 177 4.08 -19.35 21.18
C ILE A 177 4.84 -20.34 20.28
N HIS A 178 5.93 -19.94 19.67
CA HIS A 178 6.68 -20.74 18.69
C HIS A 178 8.15 -20.95 19.06
N ILE A 179 8.45 -21.02 20.35
CA ILE A 179 9.76 -21.45 20.85
C ILE A 179 9.68 -22.92 21.25
#